data_a8509120a8e51ca9b614bab5b68eef88
#
_entry.id   a8509120a8e51ca9b614bab5b68eef88
#
_cell.length_a   1.000
_cell.length_b   1.000
_cell.length_c   1.000
_cell.angle_alpha   90.00
_cell.angle_beta   90.00
_cell.angle_gamma   90.00
#
_symmetry.space_group_name_H-M   'P 1'
#
loop_
_entity.id
_entity.type
_entity.pdbx_description
1 polymer ?
#
loop_
_entity_poly.entity_id
_entity_poly.type
_entity_poly.pdbx_seq_one_letter_code
_entity_poly.pdbx_strand_id
1 'polypeptide(L)'
;MSKVDTQDAAAEFMGRASNAQKIQGILHRYPWLSSALVLLIASITFSFFNENFLTPGNMSLILQQVAIVGAIAAGQTLIILTAGIDLSCGAIAIFASMVMAKTFMGDPDIPDDGLPVFWAFALGLLIGTLAGAFNGYLVTKFKLPPFIVTLGTLNVFIALTLIYATGRTVATNELPEFFLVLGTELDAGEFSITYGVLVMILIYIILAFALRFTGWGRHVYAVGDDPNAARLAGIEVNRVLMSVYMVAGLVFAVAAWIIMGRVTVASPNTGPDLNLDTITAVVIGGTSLFGGRGAIFGSLIGAVIVGVFRNGLTLAGVDLHYQILAVGLLIIFAVTIDQWIRKARA
;
A
#
# COMPACT_ATOMS: atom_id res chain seq x y z
N MET A 1 -35.73 -52.99 7.13
CA MET A 1 -35.31 -51.65 6.64
C MET A 1 -33.89 -51.47 7.10
N SER A 2 -32.95 -51.51 6.18
CA SER A 2 -31.52 -51.71 6.46
C SER A 2 -30.82 -50.42 6.78
N LYS A 3 -29.87 -50.43 7.75
CA LYS A 3 -28.98 -49.34 8.15
C LYS A 3 -28.06 -48.86 7.02
N VAL A 4 -28.11 -49.45 5.84
CA VAL A 4 -27.29 -49.12 4.68
C VAL A 4 -27.77 -47.84 3.96
N ASP A 5 -29.10 -47.59 3.93
CA ASP A 5 -29.66 -46.46 3.18
C ASP A 5 -29.41 -45.08 3.79
N THR A 6 -29.15 -45.02 5.10
CA THR A 6 -28.90 -43.72 5.76
C THR A 6 -27.45 -43.27 5.65
N GLN A 7 -26.48 -44.18 5.49
CA GLN A 7 -25.06 -43.82 5.28
C GLN A 7 -24.80 -43.40 3.83
N ASP A 8 -25.45 -44.04 2.86
CA ASP A 8 -25.34 -43.65 1.45
C ASP A 8 -26.01 -42.30 1.17
N ALA A 9 -27.18 -42.02 1.78
CA ALA A 9 -27.82 -40.71 1.69
C ALA A 9 -26.99 -39.60 2.34
N ALA A 10 -26.30 -39.86 3.46
CA ALA A 10 -25.39 -38.91 4.09
C ALA A 10 -24.11 -38.67 3.26
N ALA A 11 -23.59 -39.73 2.62
CA ALA A 11 -22.44 -39.62 1.71
C ALA A 11 -22.79 -38.87 0.42
N GLU A 12 -24.02 -39.05 -0.10
CA GLU A 12 -24.52 -38.32 -1.27
C GLU A 12 -24.79 -36.83 -0.96
N PHE A 13 -25.23 -36.50 0.26
CA PHE A 13 -25.36 -35.11 0.74
C PHE A 13 -24.00 -34.44 1.01
N MET A 14 -22.98 -35.17 1.46
CA MET A 14 -21.62 -34.70 1.61
C MET A 14 -20.83 -34.65 0.28
N GLY A 15 -21.28 -35.33 -0.77
CA GLY A 15 -20.51 -35.60 -1.99
C GLY A 15 -20.58 -34.54 -3.09
N ARG A 16 -21.45 -33.54 -2.99
CA ARG A 16 -21.52 -32.46 -4.01
C ARG A 16 -21.24 -31.10 -3.40
N ALA A 17 -19.96 -30.84 -3.17
CA ALA A 17 -19.55 -29.45 -2.99
C ALA A 17 -20.11 -28.63 -4.17
N SER A 18 -20.95 -27.64 -3.88
CA SER A 18 -21.48 -26.71 -4.87
C SER A 18 -20.33 -26.14 -5.70
N ASN A 19 -20.55 -25.82 -6.97
CA ASN A 19 -19.52 -25.16 -7.80
C ASN A 19 -18.96 -23.90 -7.12
N ALA A 20 -19.81 -23.18 -6.37
CA ALA A 20 -19.39 -22.05 -5.54
C ALA A 20 -18.40 -22.47 -4.44
N GLN A 21 -18.60 -23.59 -3.75
CA GLN A 21 -17.69 -24.10 -2.72
C GLN A 21 -16.34 -24.57 -3.30
N LYS A 22 -16.36 -25.15 -4.51
CA LYS A 22 -15.12 -25.52 -5.23
C LYS A 22 -14.31 -24.28 -5.63
N ILE A 23 -14.98 -23.26 -6.18
CA ILE A 23 -14.37 -21.97 -6.54
C ILE A 23 -13.81 -21.30 -5.29
N GLN A 24 -14.56 -21.21 -4.21
CA GLN A 24 -14.11 -20.67 -2.92
C GLN A 24 -12.88 -21.43 -2.39
N GLY A 25 -12.85 -22.75 -2.50
CA GLY A 25 -11.70 -23.57 -2.11
C GLY A 25 -10.42 -23.26 -2.91
N ILE A 26 -10.56 -23.04 -4.21
CA ILE A 26 -9.45 -22.66 -5.10
C ILE A 26 -8.95 -21.25 -4.75
N LEU A 27 -9.85 -20.27 -4.64
CA LEU A 27 -9.53 -18.88 -4.31
C LEU A 27 -8.88 -18.76 -2.92
N HIS A 28 -9.32 -19.63 -1.99
CA HIS A 28 -8.72 -19.69 -0.66
C HIS A 28 -7.30 -20.28 -0.67
N ARG A 29 -7.05 -21.28 -1.52
CA ARG A 29 -5.73 -21.90 -1.67
C ARG A 29 -4.72 -20.98 -2.38
N TYR A 30 -5.23 -20.14 -3.28
CA TYR A 30 -4.43 -19.21 -4.08
C TYR A 30 -5.06 -17.79 -4.02
N PRO A 31 -4.86 -17.03 -2.93
CA PRO A 31 -5.49 -15.71 -2.75
C PRO A 31 -5.16 -14.71 -3.86
N TRP A 32 -3.95 -14.79 -4.43
CA TRP A 32 -3.51 -13.94 -5.52
C TRP A 32 -4.29 -14.17 -6.84
N LEU A 33 -4.92 -15.34 -7.00
CA LEU A 33 -5.64 -15.69 -8.23
C LEU A 33 -6.88 -14.80 -8.43
N SER A 34 -7.58 -14.45 -7.35
CA SER A 34 -8.72 -13.52 -7.42
C SER A 34 -8.29 -12.14 -7.90
N SER A 35 -7.17 -11.62 -7.38
CA SER A 35 -6.63 -10.32 -7.78
C SER A 35 -6.11 -10.35 -9.22
N ALA A 36 -5.43 -11.43 -9.63
CA ALA A 36 -4.98 -11.61 -11.01
C ALA A 36 -6.15 -11.68 -12.00
N LEU A 37 -7.26 -12.33 -11.63
CA LEU A 37 -8.47 -12.38 -12.46
C LEU A 37 -9.11 -10.99 -12.61
N VAL A 38 -9.20 -10.22 -11.51
CA VAL A 38 -9.70 -8.84 -11.54
C VAL A 38 -8.84 -7.97 -12.45
N LEU A 39 -7.50 -8.10 -12.33
CA LEU A 39 -6.56 -7.37 -13.19
C LEU A 39 -6.76 -7.71 -14.66
N LEU A 40 -6.89 -9.00 -14.98
CA LEU A 40 -7.11 -9.47 -16.34
C LEU A 40 -8.42 -8.93 -16.93
N ILE A 41 -9.52 -9.04 -16.18
CA ILE A 41 -10.84 -8.55 -16.61
C ILE A 41 -10.79 -7.02 -16.81
N ALA A 42 -10.20 -6.28 -15.88
CA ALA A 42 -10.08 -4.83 -15.99
C ALA A 42 -9.25 -4.44 -17.23
N SER A 43 -8.09 -5.09 -17.44
CA SER A 43 -7.22 -4.81 -18.59
C SER A 43 -7.91 -5.10 -19.93
N ILE A 44 -8.64 -6.22 -20.03
CA ILE A 44 -9.42 -6.56 -21.21
C ILE A 44 -10.53 -5.52 -21.42
N THR A 45 -11.25 -5.16 -20.37
CA THR A 45 -12.35 -4.17 -20.44
C THR A 45 -11.83 -2.83 -20.97
N PHE A 46 -10.76 -2.28 -20.37
CA PHE A 46 -10.23 -0.98 -20.78
C PHE A 46 -9.58 -1.02 -22.17
N SER A 47 -9.05 -2.16 -22.63
CA SER A 47 -8.54 -2.30 -23.99
C SER A 47 -9.63 -2.18 -25.07
N PHE A 48 -10.90 -2.50 -24.74
CA PHE A 48 -12.05 -2.24 -25.63
C PHE A 48 -12.50 -0.78 -25.67
N PHE A 49 -12.26 -0.01 -24.59
CA PHE A 49 -12.63 1.40 -24.52
C PHE A 49 -11.61 2.32 -25.19
N ASN A 50 -10.31 1.93 -25.24
CA ASN A 50 -9.28 2.77 -25.84
C ASN A 50 -8.14 1.92 -26.42
N GLU A 51 -7.85 2.09 -27.71
CA GLU A 51 -6.82 1.37 -28.43
C GLU A 51 -5.40 1.61 -27.86
N ASN A 52 -5.17 2.78 -27.25
CA ASN A 52 -3.89 3.12 -26.65
C ASN A 52 -3.67 2.46 -25.26
N PHE A 53 -4.69 1.80 -24.70
CA PHE A 53 -4.59 1.26 -23.34
C PHE A 53 -3.45 0.24 -23.20
N LEU A 54 -3.30 -0.69 -24.14
CA LEU A 54 -2.25 -1.73 -24.14
C LEU A 54 -0.93 -1.33 -24.83
N THR A 55 -0.78 -0.05 -25.21
CA THR A 55 0.49 0.39 -25.81
C THR A 55 1.63 0.35 -24.79
N PRO A 56 2.88 0.07 -25.22
CA PRO A 56 4.02 0.03 -24.31
C PRO A 56 4.21 1.32 -23.51
N GLY A 57 4.02 2.48 -24.14
CA GLY A 57 4.10 3.78 -23.47
C GLY A 57 3.05 3.94 -22.37
N ASN A 58 1.79 3.51 -22.58
CA ASN A 58 0.77 3.56 -21.55
C ASN A 58 1.05 2.56 -20.42
N MET A 59 1.56 1.37 -20.70
CA MET A 59 1.99 0.43 -19.66
C MET A 59 3.11 1.02 -18.80
N SER A 60 4.03 1.75 -19.40
CA SER A 60 5.07 2.51 -18.69
C SER A 60 4.45 3.54 -17.73
N LEU A 61 3.48 4.33 -18.21
CA LEU A 61 2.76 5.31 -17.38
C LEU A 61 2.02 4.66 -16.20
N ILE A 62 1.37 3.53 -16.43
CA ILE A 62 0.70 2.76 -15.35
C ILE A 62 1.74 2.34 -14.31
N LEU A 63 2.88 1.75 -14.71
CA LEU A 63 3.91 1.32 -13.77
C LEU A 63 4.51 2.48 -12.97
N GLN A 64 4.72 3.63 -13.61
CA GLN A 64 5.19 4.84 -12.93
C GLN A 64 4.20 5.36 -11.88
N GLN A 65 2.89 5.31 -12.16
CA GLN A 65 1.85 5.67 -11.19
C GLN A 65 1.77 4.65 -10.05
N VAL A 66 1.85 3.38 -10.40
CA VAL A 66 1.86 2.26 -9.45
C VAL A 66 3.06 2.33 -8.51
N ALA A 67 4.21 2.88 -8.94
CA ALA A 67 5.40 2.97 -8.10
C ALA A 67 5.13 3.72 -6.78
N ILE A 68 4.33 4.79 -6.80
CA ILE A 68 3.97 5.57 -5.61
C ILE A 68 3.05 4.75 -4.70
N VAL A 69 1.87 4.38 -5.22
CA VAL A 69 0.86 3.65 -4.44
C VAL A 69 1.40 2.31 -3.97
N GLY A 70 2.15 1.59 -4.84
CA GLY A 70 2.75 0.31 -4.53
C GLY A 70 3.79 0.40 -3.41
N ALA A 71 4.67 1.41 -3.42
CA ALA A 71 5.65 1.58 -2.36
C ALA A 71 4.97 1.82 -0.99
N ILE A 72 3.96 2.70 -0.94
CA ILE A 72 3.19 2.93 0.30
C ILE A 72 2.43 1.66 0.69
N ALA A 73 1.82 0.95 -0.27
CA ALA A 73 1.08 -0.30 -0.04
C ALA A 73 1.96 -1.41 0.55
N ALA A 74 3.25 -1.45 0.22
CA ALA A 74 4.18 -2.38 0.83
C ALA A 74 4.31 -2.16 2.35
N GLY A 75 4.46 -0.91 2.80
CA GLY A 75 4.45 -0.56 4.23
C GLY A 75 3.09 -0.80 4.89
N GLN A 76 2.01 -0.40 4.23
CA GLN A 76 0.64 -0.61 4.71
C GLN A 76 0.30 -2.10 4.87
N THR A 77 0.85 -2.96 4.01
CA THR A 77 0.65 -4.41 4.13
C THR A 77 1.15 -4.94 5.46
N LEU A 78 2.29 -4.46 5.95
CA LEU A 78 2.83 -4.88 7.26
C LEU A 78 1.86 -4.55 8.40
N ILE A 79 1.26 -3.36 8.36
CA ILE A 79 0.31 -2.90 9.37
C ILE A 79 -0.98 -3.71 9.29
N ILE A 80 -1.52 -3.93 8.09
CA ILE A 80 -2.74 -4.72 7.89
C ILE A 80 -2.51 -6.19 8.27
N LEU A 81 -1.34 -6.76 8.02
CA LEU A 81 -0.99 -8.11 8.48
C LEU A 81 -1.07 -8.25 10.01
N THR A 82 -0.89 -7.19 10.77
CA THR A 82 -1.05 -7.16 12.24
C THR A 82 -2.45 -6.69 12.69
N ALA A 83 -3.46 -6.80 11.83
CA ALA A 83 -4.83 -6.35 12.09
C ALA A 83 -4.97 -4.84 12.37
N GLY A 84 -4.00 -4.03 11.93
CA GLY A 84 -4.03 -2.57 11.99
C GLY A 84 -4.48 -1.97 10.65
N ILE A 85 -4.97 -0.73 10.69
CA ILE A 85 -5.19 0.10 9.50
C ILE A 85 -4.52 1.45 9.78
N ASP A 86 -3.64 1.89 8.88
CA ASP A 86 -3.00 3.21 8.96
C ASP A 86 -3.56 4.13 7.88
N LEU A 87 -4.38 5.08 8.32
CA LEU A 87 -4.91 6.13 7.44
C LEU A 87 -3.91 7.26 7.21
N SER A 88 -2.84 7.34 8.00
CA SER A 88 -1.86 8.42 7.91
C SER A 88 -0.70 8.15 6.94
N CYS A 89 -0.66 6.97 6.31
CA CYS A 89 0.46 6.51 5.48
C CYS A 89 0.86 7.52 4.38
N GLY A 90 -0.09 8.04 3.61
CA GLY A 90 0.16 9.06 2.59
C GLY A 90 0.58 10.41 3.20
N ALA A 91 -0.07 10.83 4.29
CA ALA A 91 0.29 12.07 4.97
C ALA A 91 1.72 12.02 5.55
N ILE A 92 2.15 10.88 6.08
CA ILE A 92 3.55 10.66 6.51
C ILE A 92 4.50 10.78 5.32
N ALA A 93 4.16 10.18 4.17
CA ALA A 93 4.99 10.27 2.98
C ALA A 93 5.11 11.73 2.48
N ILE A 94 3.99 12.47 2.42
CA ILE A 94 4.00 13.88 2.02
C ILE A 94 4.76 14.75 3.03
N PHE A 95 4.58 14.51 4.33
CA PHE A 95 5.34 15.22 5.36
C PHE A 95 6.85 14.97 5.22
N ALA A 96 7.26 13.71 5.03
CA ALA A 96 8.66 13.36 4.81
C ALA A 96 9.23 14.02 3.54
N SER A 97 8.48 14.08 2.44
CA SER A 97 8.91 14.76 1.20
C SER A 97 9.14 16.25 1.42
N MET A 98 8.24 16.92 2.15
CA MET A 98 8.38 18.33 2.49
C MET A 98 9.57 18.60 3.41
N VAL A 99 9.82 17.69 4.38
CA VAL A 99 11.02 17.79 5.24
C VAL A 99 12.28 17.65 4.40
N MET A 100 12.39 16.66 3.53
CA MET A 100 13.53 16.48 2.63
C MET A 100 13.79 17.74 1.79
N ALA A 101 12.75 18.26 1.13
CA ALA A 101 12.86 19.38 0.21
C ALA A 101 13.22 20.69 0.93
N LYS A 102 12.47 21.07 1.97
CA LYS A 102 12.71 22.33 2.69
C LYS A 102 13.99 22.34 3.49
N THR A 103 14.38 21.21 4.07
CA THR A 103 15.65 21.13 4.80
C THR A 103 16.86 21.24 3.86
N PHE A 104 16.73 20.75 2.62
CA PHE A 104 17.74 20.96 1.59
C PHE A 104 17.81 22.43 1.15
N MET A 105 16.67 23.08 0.97
CA MET A 105 16.62 24.48 0.54
C MET A 105 17.15 25.46 1.61
N GLY A 106 16.87 25.17 2.89
CA GLY A 106 17.13 26.12 3.97
C GLY A 106 16.15 27.30 3.98
N ASP A 107 16.56 28.38 4.66
CA ASP A 107 15.85 29.66 4.68
C ASP A 107 16.24 30.48 3.43
N PRO A 108 15.27 30.88 2.58
CA PRO A 108 15.55 31.68 1.39
C PRO A 108 16.26 33.02 1.68
N ASP A 109 16.12 33.55 2.90
CA ASP A 109 16.72 34.84 3.32
C ASP A 109 18.13 34.65 3.86
N ILE A 110 18.60 33.41 4.07
CA ILE A 110 19.94 33.10 4.61
C ILE A 110 20.74 32.32 3.56
N PRO A 111 21.79 32.88 2.96
CA PRO A 111 22.62 32.15 2.01
C PRO A 111 23.24 30.90 2.64
N ASP A 112 23.19 29.77 1.90
CA ASP A 112 23.77 28.48 2.27
C ASP A 112 23.26 27.87 3.58
N ASP A 113 22.03 28.22 4.01
CA ASP A 113 21.39 27.66 5.22
C ASP A 113 20.88 26.22 5.02
N GLY A 114 20.77 25.75 3.78
CA GLY A 114 20.30 24.42 3.46
C GLY A 114 21.25 23.30 3.88
N LEU A 115 20.70 22.17 4.35
CA LEU A 115 21.51 21.00 4.63
C LEU A 115 21.98 20.34 3.32
N PRO A 116 23.19 19.73 3.31
CA PRO A 116 23.60 18.88 2.21
C PRO A 116 22.54 17.79 1.91
N VAL A 117 22.32 17.48 0.65
CA VAL A 117 21.25 16.60 0.16
C VAL A 117 21.14 15.26 0.89
N PHE A 118 22.30 14.67 1.24
CA PHE A 118 22.35 13.42 1.98
C PHE A 118 21.73 13.54 3.38
N TRP A 119 22.01 14.62 4.11
CA TRP A 119 21.47 14.85 5.45
C TRP A 119 19.99 15.23 5.40
N ALA A 120 19.57 16.02 4.41
CA ALA A 120 18.16 16.31 4.19
C ALA A 120 17.35 15.03 3.89
N PHE A 121 17.90 14.14 3.06
CA PHE A 121 17.33 12.83 2.78
C PHE A 121 17.25 11.94 4.05
N ALA A 122 18.37 11.83 4.77
CA ALA A 122 18.42 11.03 6.00
C ALA A 122 17.43 11.55 7.07
N LEU A 123 17.27 12.87 7.18
CA LEU A 123 16.29 13.48 8.07
C LEU A 123 14.85 13.13 7.67
N GLY A 124 14.52 13.15 6.37
CA GLY A 124 13.21 12.73 5.90
C GLY A 124 12.91 11.27 6.22
N LEU A 125 13.89 10.35 6.02
CA LEU A 125 13.75 8.95 6.41
C LEU A 125 13.55 8.80 7.93
N LEU A 126 14.29 9.55 8.72
CA LEU A 126 14.17 9.57 10.18
C LEU A 126 12.77 10.06 10.61
N ILE A 127 12.29 11.15 10.03
CA ILE A 127 10.97 11.73 10.35
C ILE A 127 9.86 10.76 10.00
N GLY A 128 9.88 10.11 8.83
CA GLY A 128 8.89 9.10 8.50
C GLY A 128 8.93 7.88 9.45
N THR A 129 10.13 7.44 9.82
CA THR A 129 10.31 6.37 10.81
C THR A 129 9.77 6.77 12.18
N LEU A 130 10.03 7.99 12.64
CA LEU A 130 9.53 8.53 13.91
C LEU A 130 8.01 8.75 13.88
N ALA A 131 7.45 9.16 12.75
CA ALA A 131 6.00 9.27 12.57
C ALA A 131 5.32 7.89 12.71
N GLY A 132 5.88 6.86 12.06
CA GLY A 132 5.46 5.49 12.28
C GLY A 132 5.62 5.04 13.72
N ALA A 133 6.77 5.31 14.34
CA ALA A 133 7.01 5.00 15.75
C ALA A 133 6.01 5.70 16.68
N PHE A 134 5.62 6.93 16.38
CA PHE A 134 4.61 7.67 17.13
C PHE A 134 3.24 6.97 17.06
N ASN A 135 2.79 6.55 15.86
CA ASN A 135 1.59 5.73 15.71
C ASN A 135 1.70 4.43 16.50
N GLY A 136 2.80 3.72 16.33
CA GLY A 136 3.07 2.46 17.06
C GLY A 136 3.07 2.65 18.58
N TYR A 137 3.63 3.75 19.07
CA TYR A 137 3.61 4.09 20.50
C TYR A 137 2.19 4.31 21.03
N LEU A 138 1.37 5.08 20.33
CA LEU A 138 -0.02 5.32 20.72
C LEU A 138 -0.83 4.02 20.74
N VAL A 139 -0.66 3.18 19.73
CA VAL A 139 -1.34 1.89 19.64
C VAL A 139 -0.91 0.92 20.75
N THR A 140 0.39 0.83 21.02
CA THR A 140 0.93 -0.18 21.97
C THR A 140 0.87 0.26 23.41
N LYS A 141 1.20 1.52 23.71
CA LYS A 141 1.26 2.05 25.08
C LYS A 141 -0.12 2.39 25.63
N PHE A 142 -0.93 3.10 24.85
CA PHE A 142 -2.27 3.51 25.24
C PHE A 142 -3.35 2.50 24.86
N LYS A 143 -2.98 1.44 24.12
CA LYS A 143 -3.91 0.39 23.64
C LYS A 143 -5.08 0.97 22.85
N LEU A 144 -4.85 2.05 22.13
CA LEU A 144 -5.85 2.68 21.28
C LEU A 144 -6.04 1.85 19.98
N PRO A 145 -7.27 1.77 19.47
CA PRO A 145 -7.50 1.13 18.16
C PRO A 145 -6.67 1.82 17.06
N PRO A 146 -5.94 1.06 16.24
CA PRO A 146 -5.07 1.60 15.19
C PRO A 146 -5.76 2.61 14.28
N PHE A 147 -6.98 2.29 13.84
CA PHE A 147 -7.78 3.17 12.98
C PHE A 147 -8.02 4.56 13.60
N ILE A 148 -8.35 4.62 14.91
CA ILE A 148 -8.59 5.89 15.60
C ILE A 148 -7.31 6.70 15.73
N VAL A 149 -6.19 6.04 16.08
CA VAL A 149 -4.88 6.67 16.17
C VAL A 149 -4.51 7.28 14.84
N THR A 150 -4.56 6.49 13.76
CA THR A 150 -4.07 6.90 12.45
C THR A 150 -5.00 7.89 11.75
N LEU A 151 -6.29 7.89 12.05
CA LEU A 151 -7.22 8.96 11.65
C LEU A 151 -6.87 10.30 12.33
N GLY A 152 -6.51 10.26 13.60
CA GLY A 152 -6.05 11.46 14.33
C GLY A 152 -4.72 11.96 13.77
N THR A 153 -3.74 11.07 13.62
CA THR A 153 -2.39 11.43 13.13
C THR A 153 -2.37 11.79 11.64
N LEU A 154 -3.31 11.31 10.84
CA LEU A 154 -3.54 11.81 9.47
C LEU A 154 -3.68 13.33 9.48
N ASN A 155 -4.61 13.86 10.30
CA ASN A 155 -4.81 15.31 10.40
C ASN A 155 -3.61 16.04 11.00
N VAL A 156 -2.93 15.42 11.99
CA VAL A 156 -1.71 15.97 12.59
C VAL A 156 -0.62 16.12 11.53
N PHE A 157 -0.34 15.08 10.73
CA PHE A 157 0.71 15.15 9.70
C PHE A 157 0.33 16.05 8.53
N ILE A 158 -0.94 16.13 8.14
CA ILE A 158 -1.41 17.16 7.17
C ILE A 158 -1.14 18.55 7.72
N ALA A 159 -1.55 18.83 8.96
CA ALA A 159 -1.34 20.14 9.58
C ALA A 159 0.16 20.48 9.72
N LEU A 160 0.98 19.54 10.19
CA LEU A 160 2.43 19.72 10.28
C LEU A 160 3.05 19.99 8.90
N THR A 161 2.59 19.30 7.86
CA THR A 161 3.04 19.53 6.49
C THR A 161 2.73 20.97 6.04
N LEU A 162 1.49 21.44 6.26
CA LEU A 162 1.05 22.79 5.87
C LEU A 162 1.79 23.87 6.67
N ILE A 163 1.96 23.68 7.98
CA ILE A 163 2.71 24.60 8.86
C ILE A 163 4.18 24.67 8.42
N TYR A 164 4.82 23.51 8.22
CA TYR A 164 6.21 23.44 7.83
C TYR A 164 6.46 23.98 6.41
N ALA A 165 5.54 23.67 5.48
CA ALA A 165 5.57 24.19 4.12
C ALA A 165 5.32 25.71 4.05
N THR A 166 4.70 26.31 5.07
CA THR A 166 4.21 27.71 5.02
C THR A 166 3.31 27.98 3.80
N GLY A 167 2.54 26.94 3.39
CA GLY A 167 1.70 26.96 2.19
C GLY A 167 2.46 26.94 0.85
N ARG A 168 3.81 26.84 0.88
CA ARG A 168 4.66 26.86 -0.31
C ARG A 168 4.86 25.44 -0.88
N THR A 169 4.84 25.32 -2.19
CA THR A 169 5.34 24.16 -2.94
C THR A 169 6.80 24.41 -3.32
N VAL A 170 7.66 23.41 -3.12
CA VAL A 170 9.04 23.44 -3.60
C VAL A 170 9.06 22.99 -5.05
N ALA A 171 9.47 23.89 -5.95
CA ALA A 171 9.41 23.65 -7.39
C ALA A 171 10.60 22.81 -7.89
N THR A 172 10.48 22.26 -9.09
CA THR A 172 11.48 21.38 -9.72
C THR A 172 12.87 21.99 -9.76
N ASN A 173 12.97 23.27 -10.08
CA ASN A 173 14.24 24.00 -10.18
C ASN A 173 14.90 24.30 -8.81
N GLU A 174 14.18 24.06 -7.74
CA GLU A 174 14.66 24.24 -6.36
C GLU A 174 15.10 22.89 -5.74
N LEU A 175 14.79 21.76 -6.41
CA LEU A 175 15.16 20.44 -5.94
C LEU A 175 16.47 19.97 -6.58
N PRO A 176 17.36 19.29 -5.83
CA PRO A 176 18.57 18.71 -6.38
C PRO A 176 18.22 17.48 -7.26
N GLU A 177 19.06 17.17 -8.24
CA GLU A 177 18.89 16.02 -9.12
C GLU A 177 18.70 14.70 -8.34
N PHE A 178 19.34 14.58 -7.18
CA PHE A 178 19.19 13.41 -6.31
C PHE A 178 17.72 13.13 -5.92
N PHE A 179 16.93 14.15 -5.63
CA PHE A 179 15.52 13.96 -5.30
C PHE A 179 14.67 13.66 -6.54
N LEU A 180 15.13 14.06 -7.71
CA LEU A 180 14.43 13.85 -8.98
C LEU A 180 14.82 12.53 -9.68
N VAL A 181 15.95 11.92 -9.31
CA VAL A 181 16.53 10.75 -10.01
C VAL A 181 15.56 9.56 -10.10
N LEU A 182 14.68 9.38 -9.12
CA LEU A 182 13.71 8.28 -9.14
C LEU A 182 12.62 8.46 -10.21
N GLY A 183 12.45 9.66 -10.76
CA GLY A 183 11.61 9.95 -11.91
C GLY A 183 12.30 9.75 -13.26
N THR A 184 13.63 9.59 -13.29
CA THR A 184 14.37 9.37 -14.53
C THR A 184 13.99 8.04 -15.16
N GLU A 185 13.72 8.08 -16.45
CA GLU A 185 13.34 6.92 -17.26
C GLU A 185 14.57 6.15 -17.75
N LEU A 186 14.46 4.84 -17.70
CA LEU A 186 15.34 3.91 -18.37
C LEU A 186 14.63 3.47 -19.66
N ASP A 187 15.09 4.02 -20.78
CA ASP A 187 14.49 3.77 -22.07
C ASP A 187 14.78 2.35 -22.56
N ALA A 188 13.75 1.63 -22.95
CA ALA A 188 13.82 0.36 -23.65
C ALA A 188 12.99 0.42 -24.95
N GLY A 189 13.17 1.49 -25.72
CA GLY A 189 12.39 1.79 -26.93
C GLY A 189 11.04 2.44 -26.61
N GLU A 190 9.92 1.81 -26.99
CA GLU A 190 8.58 2.32 -26.70
C GLU A 190 8.14 2.08 -25.25
N PHE A 191 8.89 1.31 -24.49
CA PHE A 191 8.63 1.00 -23.08
C PHE A 191 9.72 1.60 -22.20
N SER A 192 9.37 2.35 -21.18
CA SER A 192 10.30 2.93 -20.22
C SER A 192 9.93 2.54 -18.79
N ILE A 193 10.93 2.40 -17.93
CA ILE A 193 10.76 2.14 -16.51
C ILE A 193 11.54 3.22 -15.75
N THR A 194 10.94 3.83 -14.73
CA THR A 194 11.66 4.77 -13.87
C THR A 194 12.45 4.05 -12.77
N TYR A 195 13.52 4.68 -12.27
CA TYR A 195 14.23 4.17 -11.09
C TYR A 195 13.28 4.01 -9.89
N GLY A 196 12.22 4.82 -9.79
CA GLY A 196 11.20 4.68 -8.74
C GLY A 196 10.47 3.33 -8.78
N VAL A 197 10.20 2.78 -9.98
CA VAL A 197 9.65 1.42 -10.13
C VAL A 197 10.62 0.38 -9.60
N LEU A 198 11.92 0.52 -9.90
CA LEU A 198 12.94 -0.42 -9.41
C LEU A 198 13.08 -0.36 -7.88
N VAL A 199 13.02 0.83 -7.29
CA VAL A 199 13.04 1.00 -5.83
C VAL A 199 11.79 0.38 -5.19
N MET A 200 10.60 0.58 -5.78
CA MET A 200 9.38 -0.10 -5.33
C MET A 200 9.56 -1.63 -5.35
N ILE A 201 10.02 -2.20 -6.46
CA ILE A 201 10.24 -3.65 -6.57
C ILE A 201 11.25 -4.13 -5.51
N LEU A 202 12.32 -3.37 -5.29
CA LEU A 202 13.32 -3.69 -4.26
C LEU A 202 12.69 -3.71 -2.84
N ILE A 203 11.81 -2.74 -2.51
CA ILE A 203 11.06 -2.74 -1.25
C ILE A 203 10.26 -4.03 -1.11
N TYR A 204 9.53 -4.46 -2.16
CA TYR A 204 8.76 -5.70 -2.14
C TYR A 204 9.63 -6.93 -1.94
N ILE A 205 10.80 -7.01 -2.59
CA ILE A 205 11.75 -8.11 -2.44
C ILE A 205 12.28 -8.18 -1.00
N ILE A 206 12.70 -7.03 -0.44
CA ILE A 206 13.23 -6.95 0.93
C ILE A 206 12.16 -7.37 1.94
N LEU A 207 10.95 -6.83 1.82
CA LEU A 207 9.86 -7.14 2.75
C LEU A 207 9.36 -8.58 2.58
N ALA A 208 9.30 -9.10 1.35
CA ALA A 208 8.97 -10.51 1.11
C ALA A 208 10.01 -11.44 1.77
N PHE A 209 11.29 -11.12 1.64
CA PHE A 209 12.34 -11.85 2.31
C PHE A 209 12.21 -11.77 3.82
N ALA A 210 12.02 -10.57 4.38
CA ALA A 210 11.85 -10.35 5.81
C ALA A 210 10.64 -11.13 6.36
N LEU A 211 9.50 -11.07 5.70
CA LEU A 211 8.27 -11.75 6.12
C LEU A 211 8.38 -13.27 6.03
N ARG A 212 9.05 -13.80 4.99
CA ARG A 212 9.09 -15.24 4.74
C ARG A 212 10.22 -15.97 5.48
N PHE A 213 11.40 -15.35 5.58
CA PHE A 213 12.62 -16.04 6.01
C PHE A 213 13.12 -15.63 7.39
N THR A 214 12.55 -14.62 8.05
CA THR A 214 13.00 -14.17 9.38
C THR A 214 12.03 -14.57 10.49
N GLY A 215 12.56 -14.58 11.74
CA GLY A 215 11.74 -14.73 12.95
C GLY A 215 10.75 -13.60 13.11
N TRP A 216 11.16 -12.37 12.73
CA TRP A 216 10.30 -11.21 12.76
C TRP A 216 9.04 -11.37 11.90
N GLY A 217 9.19 -11.86 10.67
CA GLY A 217 8.06 -12.12 9.79
C GLY A 217 7.07 -13.13 10.37
N ARG A 218 7.57 -14.22 10.97
CA ARG A 218 6.70 -15.19 11.66
C ARG A 218 5.93 -14.56 12.82
N HIS A 219 6.58 -13.68 13.59
CA HIS A 219 5.93 -12.97 14.68
C HIS A 219 4.86 -11.99 14.17
N VAL A 220 5.10 -11.29 13.04
CA VAL A 220 4.10 -10.41 12.40
C VAL A 220 2.83 -11.18 12.08
N TYR A 221 2.93 -12.33 11.41
CA TYR A 221 1.77 -13.17 11.10
C TYR A 221 1.09 -13.72 12.35
N ALA A 222 1.86 -14.19 13.33
CA ALA A 222 1.33 -14.75 14.58
C ALA A 222 0.56 -13.70 15.40
N VAL A 223 1.10 -12.48 15.51
CA VAL A 223 0.45 -11.35 16.21
C VAL A 223 -0.83 -10.93 15.48
N GLY A 224 -0.84 -10.98 14.16
CA GLY A 224 -2.00 -10.65 13.38
C GLY A 224 -3.12 -11.70 13.41
N ASP A 225 -2.77 -12.97 13.55
CA ASP A 225 -3.76 -14.06 13.63
C ASP A 225 -4.46 -14.10 15.00
N ASP A 226 -3.69 -14.14 16.08
CA ASP A 226 -4.20 -14.02 17.46
C ASP A 226 -3.14 -13.42 18.40
N PRO A 227 -3.27 -12.14 18.77
CA PRO A 227 -2.34 -11.50 19.70
C PRO A 227 -2.25 -12.16 21.07
N ASN A 228 -3.34 -12.80 21.54
CA ASN A 228 -3.33 -13.47 22.84
C ASN A 228 -2.58 -14.80 22.78
N ALA A 229 -2.84 -15.62 21.75
CA ALA A 229 -2.09 -16.85 21.52
C ALA A 229 -0.60 -16.55 21.27
N ALA A 230 -0.27 -15.51 20.50
CA ALA A 230 1.11 -15.06 20.30
C ALA A 230 1.81 -14.72 21.62
N ARG A 231 1.12 -14.00 22.53
CA ARG A 231 1.66 -13.67 23.87
C ARG A 231 1.90 -14.91 24.73
N LEU A 232 0.97 -15.86 24.70
CA LEU A 232 1.11 -17.14 25.41
C LEU A 232 2.28 -17.98 24.87
N ALA A 233 2.60 -17.85 23.59
CA ALA A 233 3.77 -18.43 22.95
C ALA A 233 5.09 -17.67 23.22
N GLY A 234 5.07 -16.63 24.08
CA GLY A 234 6.26 -15.86 24.45
C GLY A 234 6.63 -14.72 23.51
N ILE A 235 5.75 -14.38 22.53
CA ILE A 235 5.99 -13.27 21.60
C ILE A 235 5.64 -11.94 22.29
N GLU A 236 6.56 -10.98 22.26
CA GLU A 236 6.32 -9.64 22.76
C GLU A 236 5.52 -8.80 21.76
N VAL A 237 4.19 -8.94 21.77
CA VAL A 237 3.25 -8.32 20.83
C VAL A 237 3.51 -6.83 20.63
N ASN A 238 3.71 -6.07 21.72
CA ASN A 238 3.93 -4.62 21.64
C ASN A 238 5.22 -4.25 20.90
N ARG A 239 6.30 -5.04 21.05
CA ARG A 239 7.55 -4.82 20.32
C ARG A 239 7.39 -5.13 18.83
N VAL A 240 6.65 -6.20 18.51
CA VAL A 240 6.36 -6.55 17.12
C VAL A 240 5.54 -5.42 16.47
N LEU A 241 4.45 -4.99 17.08
CA LEU A 241 3.62 -3.88 16.57
C LEU A 241 4.45 -2.60 16.39
N MET A 242 5.23 -2.20 17.41
CA MET A 242 6.09 -1.03 17.33
C MET A 242 7.05 -1.12 16.13
N SER A 243 7.72 -2.25 15.95
CA SER A 243 8.66 -2.45 14.84
C SER A 243 7.96 -2.42 13.48
N VAL A 244 6.73 -2.95 13.37
CA VAL A 244 5.91 -2.90 12.15
C VAL A 244 5.61 -1.46 11.75
N TYR A 245 5.16 -0.63 12.70
CA TYR A 245 4.88 0.79 12.44
C TYR A 245 6.15 1.57 12.08
N MET A 246 7.29 1.30 12.74
CA MET A 246 8.58 1.95 12.40
C MET A 246 9.03 1.60 10.99
N VAL A 247 8.99 0.31 10.63
CA VAL A 247 9.38 -0.16 9.28
C VAL A 247 8.42 0.41 8.23
N ALA A 248 7.11 0.43 8.50
CA ALA A 248 6.13 1.03 7.60
C ALA A 248 6.39 2.54 7.40
N GLY A 249 6.65 3.28 8.48
CA GLY A 249 7.00 4.70 8.42
C GLY A 249 8.27 4.97 7.60
N LEU A 250 9.29 4.11 7.73
CA LEU A 250 10.49 4.17 6.89
C LEU A 250 10.13 3.95 5.41
N VAL A 251 9.31 2.95 5.10
CA VAL A 251 8.87 2.66 3.72
C VAL A 251 8.06 3.84 3.16
N PHE A 252 7.20 4.47 3.96
CA PHE A 252 6.46 5.68 3.55
C PHE A 252 7.40 6.84 3.23
N ALA A 253 8.49 7.00 4.00
CA ALA A 253 9.50 8.02 3.71
C ALA A 253 10.34 7.70 2.46
N VAL A 254 10.60 6.42 2.16
CA VAL A 254 11.20 6.05 0.86
C VAL A 254 10.23 6.33 -0.28
N ALA A 255 8.93 6.05 -0.10
CA ALA A 255 7.89 6.41 -1.08
C ALA A 255 7.82 7.94 -1.31
N ALA A 256 8.10 8.77 -0.30
CA ALA A 256 8.22 10.22 -0.45
C ALA A 256 9.28 10.62 -1.51
N TRP A 257 10.40 9.91 -1.56
CA TRP A 257 11.42 10.12 -2.57
C TRP A 257 10.92 9.72 -3.98
N ILE A 258 10.18 8.59 -4.09
CA ILE A 258 9.56 8.19 -5.35
C ILE A 258 8.54 9.26 -5.80
N ILE A 259 7.75 9.82 -4.87
CA ILE A 259 6.80 10.91 -5.16
C ILE A 259 7.53 12.11 -5.74
N MET A 260 8.59 12.60 -5.09
CA MET A 260 9.35 13.75 -5.57
C MET A 260 9.95 13.51 -6.96
N GLY A 261 10.52 12.33 -7.20
CA GLY A 261 11.03 11.97 -8.52
C GLY A 261 9.94 11.96 -9.59
N ARG A 262 8.76 11.41 -9.30
CA ARG A 262 7.68 11.27 -10.28
C ARG A 262 6.90 12.55 -10.54
N VAL A 263 6.60 13.31 -9.46
CA VAL A 263 5.82 14.56 -9.54
C VAL A 263 6.69 15.78 -9.79
N THR A 264 8.00 15.64 -9.59
CA THR A 264 9.06 16.67 -9.76
C THR A 264 8.92 17.89 -8.86
N VAL A 265 8.04 17.84 -7.87
CA VAL A 265 7.84 18.90 -6.86
C VAL A 265 7.60 18.27 -5.49
N ALA A 266 7.87 19.04 -4.43
CA ALA A 266 7.38 18.72 -3.09
C ALA A 266 6.25 19.69 -2.73
N SER A 267 5.03 19.16 -2.58
CA SER A 267 3.84 19.97 -2.33
C SER A 267 2.98 19.36 -1.23
N PRO A 268 2.46 20.18 -0.30
CA PRO A 268 1.54 19.70 0.73
C PRO A 268 0.21 19.16 0.18
N ASN A 269 -0.13 19.50 -1.07
CA ASN A 269 -1.36 19.11 -1.72
C ASN A 269 -1.20 17.88 -2.64
N THR A 270 -0.07 17.20 -2.60
CA THR A 270 0.19 16.01 -3.44
C THR A 270 -0.66 14.84 -2.97
N GLY A 271 -1.36 14.20 -3.90
CA GLY A 271 -2.02 12.90 -3.71
C GLY A 271 -2.97 12.80 -2.51
N PRO A 272 -4.05 13.58 -2.46
CA PRO A 272 -5.01 13.56 -1.34
C PRO A 272 -5.64 12.17 -1.11
N ASP A 273 -5.73 11.35 -2.16
CA ASP A 273 -6.36 10.03 -2.13
C ASP A 273 -5.37 8.87 -1.88
N LEU A 274 -4.07 9.16 -1.71
CA LEU A 274 -3.02 8.13 -1.55
C LEU A 274 -3.32 7.12 -0.45
N ASN A 275 -3.93 7.57 0.65
CA ASN A 275 -4.28 6.70 1.76
C ASN A 275 -5.32 5.64 1.34
N LEU A 276 -6.39 6.08 0.66
CA LEU A 276 -7.48 5.20 0.22
C LEU A 276 -7.03 4.26 -0.90
N ASP A 277 -6.27 4.77 -1.88
CA ASP A 277 -5.70 3.96 -2.95
C ASP A 277 -4.79 2.86 -2.40
N THR A 278 -3.96 3.21 -1.42
CA THR A 278 -3.03 2.29 -0.78
C THR A 278 -3.76 1.17 -0.03
N ILE A 279 -4.77 1.51 0.78
CA ILE A 279 -5.60 0.51 1.49
C ILE A 279 -6.32 -0.36 0.47
N THR A 280 -6.90 0.25 -0.57
CA THR A 280 -7.56 -0.47 -1.67
C THR A 280 -6.62 -1.49 -2.31
N ALA A 281 -5.39 -1.07 -2.64
CA ALA A 281 -4.38 -1.94 -3.23
C ALA A 281 -4.09 -3.16 -2.33
N VAL A 282 -3.91 -2.94 -1.02
CA VAL A 282 -3.61 -4.03 -0.08
C VAL A 282 -4.78 -5.00 0.07
N VAL A 283 -6.01 -4.47 0.14
CA VAL A 283 -7.22 -5.29 0.32
C VAL A 283 -7.55 -6.08 -0.94
N ILE A 284 -7.56 -5.42 -2.11
CA ILE A 284 -7.78 -6.09 -3.41
C ILE A 284 -6.67 -7.11 -3.67
N GLY A 285 -5.45 -6.84 -3.18
CA GLY A 285 -4.32 -7.76 -3.22
C GLY A 285 -4.50 -9.03 -2.37
N GLY A 286 -5.60 -9.15 -1.61
CA GLY A 286 -5.95 -10.33 -0.84
C GLY A 286 -5.34 -10.37 0.56
N THR A 287 -4.81 -9.26 1.07
CA THR A 287 -4.39 -9.14 2.46
C THR A 287 -5.60 -8.88 3.35
N SER A 288 -5.75 -9.69 4.38
CA SER A 288 -6.89 -9.66 5.28
C SER A 288 -6.87 -8.43 6.21
N LEU A 289 -7.94 -7.64 6.21
CA LEU A 289 -8.14 -6.53 7.18
C LEU A 289 -8.20 -7.00 8.64
N PHE A 290 -8.44 -8.28 8.89
CA PHE A 290 -8.48 -8.87 10.22
C PHE A 290 -7.12 -9.43 10.67
N GLY A 291 -6.08 -9.23 9.87
CA GLY A 291 -4.71 -9.67 10.17
C GLY A 291 -4.44 -11.15 9.88
N GLY A 292 -3.22 -11.57 10.16
CA GLY A 292 -2.73 -12.95 10.13
C GLY A 292 -2.63 -13.59 8.74
N ARG A 293 -3.17 -12.97 7.69
CA ARG A 293 -3.25 -13.55 6.34
C ARG A 293 -3.04 -12.50 5.26
N GLY A 294 -2.25 -12.87 4.27
CA GLY A 294 -1.94 -12.01 3.13
C GLY A 294 -0.54 -12.31 2.61
N ALA A 295 -0.24 -11.77 1.45
CA ALA A 295 1.08 -11.86 0.85
C ALA A 295 1.49 -10.49 0.32
N ILE A 296 2.72 -10.11 0.58
CA ILE A 296 3.23 -8.79 0.16
C ILE A 296 3.10 -8.59 -1.36
N PHE A 297 3.37 -9.62 -2.17
CA PHE A 297 3.20 -9.56 -3.63
C PHE A 297 1.72 -9.44 -4.06
N GLY A 298 0.76 -9.88 -3.23
CA GLY A 298 -0.65 -9.64 -3.47
C GLY A 298 -0.94 -8.14 -3.51
N SER A 299 -0.41 -7.38 -2.56
CA SER A 299 -0.57 -5.92 -2.52
C SER A 299 0.07 -5.22 -3.73
N LEU A 300 1.14 -5.76 -4.30
CA LEU A 300 1.69 -5.26 -5.56
C LEU A 300 0.69 -5.43 -6.71
N ILE A 301 0.10 -6.62 -6.85
CA ILE A 301 -0.95 -6.86 -7.85
C ILE A 301 -2.13 -5.92 -7.62
N GLY A 302 -2.53 -5.72 -6.36
CA GLY A 302 -3.57 -4.75 -5.99
C GLY A 302 -3.23 -3.32 -6.38
N ALA A 303 -1.98 -2.88 -6.19
CA ALA A 303 -1.53 -1.55 -6.62
C ALA A 303 -1.58 -1.41 -8.15
N VAL A 304 -1.21 -2.46 -8.89
CA VAL A 304 -1.36 -2.50 -10.36
C VAL A 304 -2.83 -2.40 -10.76
N ILE A 305 -3.74 -3.09 -10.05
CA ILE A 305 -5.19 -2.98 -10.32
C ILE A 305 -5.66 -1.55 -10.14
N VAL A 306 -5.31 -0.88 -9.05
CA VAL A 306 -5.68 0.53 -8.80
C VAL A 306 -5.14 1.44 -9.91
N GLY A 307 -3.87 1.24 -10.32
CA GLY A 307 -3.26 1.99 -11.42
C GLY A 307 -3.96 1.76 -12.75
N VAL A 308 -4.29 0.51 -13.08
CA VAL A 308 -5.04 0.13 -14.29
C VAL A 308 -6.44 0.78 -14.30
N PHE A 309 -7.14 0.77 -13.18
CA PHE A 309 -8.45 1.42 -13.08
C PHE A 309 -8.37 2.93 -13.27
N ARG A 310 -7.46 3.62 -12.57
CA ARG A 310 -7.27 5.07 -12.71
C ARG A 310 -6.87 5.46 -14.13
N ASN A 311 -5.87 4.78 -14.69
CA ASN A 311 -5.41 5.05 -16.05
C ASN A 311 -6.49 4.72 -17.08
N GLY A 312 -7.14 3.56 -16.97
CA GLY A 312 -8.19 3.14 -17.89
C GLY A 312 -9.39 4.07 -17.91
N LEU A 313 -9.85 4.53 -16.72
CA LEU A 313 -10.93 5.52 -16.62
C LEU A 313 -10.51 6.88 -17.20
N THR A 314 -9.26 7.29 -16.99
CA THR A 314 -8.71 8.52 -17.58
C THR A 314 -8.69 8.44 -19.10
N LEU A 315 -8.20 7.34 -19.68
CA LEU A 315 -8.19 7.12 -21.13
C LEU A 315 -9.59 6.98 -21.74
N ALA A 316 -10.56 6.49 -20.96
CA ALA A 316 -11.96 6.44 -21.35
C ALA A 316 -12.65 7.82 -21.26
N GLY A 317 -11.93 8.89 -20.87
CA GLY A 317 -12.47 10.24 -20.77
C GLY A 317 -13.41 10.46 -19.58
N VAL A 318 -13.31 9.61 -18.54
CA VAL A 318 -14.13 9.72 -17.33
C VAL A 318 -13.61 10.84 -16.44
N ASP A 319 -14.46 11.77 -16.05
CA ASP A 319 -14.09 12.87 -15.14
C ASP A 319 -13.60 12.37 -13.79
N LEU A 320 -12.67 13.11 -13.18
CA LEU A 320 -12.04 12.76 -11.89
C LEU A 320 -13.06 12.41 -10.79
N HIS A 321 -14.18 13.09 -10.74
CA HIS A 321 -15.21 12.84 -9.71
C HIS A 321 -15.83 11.44 -9.84
N TYR A 322 -16.06 10.97 -11.06
CA TYR A 322 -16.54 9.61 -11.31
C TYR A 322 -15.45 8.57 -11.10
N GLN A 323 -14.17 8.92 -11.31
CA GLN A 323 -13.05 8.03 -10.96
C GLN A 323 -12.98 7.79 -9.45
N ILE A 324 -13.12 8.85 -8.63
CA ILE A 324 -13.18 8.74 -7.15
C ILE A 324 -14.36 7.86 -6.73
N LEU A 325 -15.54 8.05 -7.33
CA LEU A 325 -16.72 7.21 -7.08
C LEU A 325 -16.44 5.74 -7.42
N ALA A 326 -15.83 5.48 -8.58
CA ALA A 326 -15.51 4.12 -9.03
C ALA A 326 -14.52 3.41 -8.10
N VAL A 327 -13.48 4.12 -7.63
CA VAL A 327 -12.51 3.59 -6.65
C VAL A 327 -13.21 3.29 -5.32
N GLY A 328 -14.09 4.17 -4.84
CA GLY A 328 -14.86 3.92 -3.62
C GLY A 328 -15.75 2.67 -3.72
N LEU A 329 -16.45 2.48 -4.84
CA LEU A 329 -17.24 1.27 -5.10
C LEU A 329 -16.36 0.01 -5.20
N LEU A 330 -15.18 0.13 -5.80
CA LEU A 330 -14.22 -0.97 -5.91
C LEU A 330 -13.74 -1.45 -4.52
N ILE A 331 -13.50 -0.52 -3.58
CA ILE A 331 -13.15 -0.85 -2.19
C ILE A 331 -14.27 -1.65 -1.53
N ILE A 332 -15.52 -1.15 -1.61
CA ILE A 332 -16.67 -1.81 -0.99
C ILE A 332 -16.84 -3.23 -1.57
N PHE A 333 -16.72 -3.36 -2.88
CA PHE A 333 -16.80 -4.63 -3.59
C PHE A 333 -15.70 -5.62 -3.15
N ALA A 334 -14.46 -5.16 -3.08
CA ALA A 334 -13.33 -5.96 -2.66
C ALA A 334 -13.48 -6.49 -1.23
N VAL A 335 -13.87 -5.61 -0.28
CA VAL A 335 -14.10 -5.99 1.12
C VAL A 335 -15.28 -6.97 1.24
N THR A 336 -16.32 -6.77 0.44
CA THR A 336 -17.49 -7.66 0.42
C THR A 336 -17.12 -9.06 -0.06
N ILE A 337 -16.30 -9.15 -1.11
CA ILE A 337 -15.79 -10.44 -1.62
C ILE A 337 -14.90 -11.13 -0.58
N ASP A 338 -13.97 -10.39 0.07
CA ASP A 338 -13.12 -10.96 1.13
C ASP A 338 -13.97 -11.55 2.26
N GLN A 339 -14.98 -10.83 2.72
CA GLN A 339 -15.91 -11.34 3.73
C GLN A 339 -16.71 -12.56 3.26
N TRP A 340 -17.15 -12.57 2.01
CA TRP A 340 -17.90 -13.71 1.46
C TRP A 340 -17.04 -14.98 1.38
N ILE A 341 -15.78 -14.84 0.94
CA ILE A 341 -14.82 -15.96 0.90
C ILE A 341 -14.57 -16.52 2.31
N ARG A 342 -14.59 -15.67 3.35
CA ARG A 342 -14.37 -16.08 4.76
C ARG A 342 -15.55 -16.83 5.34
N LYS A 343 -16.80 -16.38 5.08
CA LYS A 343 -18.01 -16.99 5.62
C LYS A 343 -18.21 -18.45 5.19
N ALA A 344 -17.57 -18.89 4.12
CA ALA A 344 -17.63 -20.28 3.67
C ALA A 344 -16.89 -21.28 4.60
N ARG A 345 -16.25 -20.80 5.68
CA ARG A 345 -15.50 -21.62 6.65
C ARG A 345 -16.11 -21.68 8.06
N ALA A 346 -17.08 -20.83 8.36
CA ALA A 346 -17.85 -20.88 9.59
C ALA A 346 -19.06 -21.79 9.41
#